data_600b6a6348e20cd9ec49a174878ae724
#
_entry.id   600b6a6348e20cd9ec49a174878ae724
#
_cell.length_a   1.000
_cell.length_b   1.000
_cell.length_c   1.000
_cell.angle_alpha   90.00
_cell.angle_beta   90.00
_cell.angle_gamma   90.00
#
_symmetry.space_group_name_H-M   'P 1'
#
loop_
_entity.id
_entity.type
_entity.pdbx_description
1 polymer ?
#
loop_
_entity_poly.entity_id
_entity_poly.type
_entity_poly.pdbx_seq_one_letter_code
_entity_poly.pdbx_strand_id
1 'polypeptide(L)'
;MKKLTINEIAEMVGVSKTTISFYLNGKTNKMSDETQKKIQQVIEETGYTPSAATRTVKASDDCIGVILGDVSKPFAAKALKGIEEEAHEAGYQVIVGSNEMSFAKEKEYVEHMLKMGVSGFIIQATYRFGILAMELEKKNKKVVYLDIPPYDSQGVRVLGDNYQCVYDAISQCIERGYDQLLVVSDANESEYTGMDNLRGFKDAANDAGVSFKTYF
;
A
#
# COMPACT_ATOMS: atom_id res chain seq x y z
N MET A 1 29.64 -5.73 -23.97
CA MET A 1 28.82 -6.56 -24.87
C MET A 1 27.50 -5.83 -25.12
N LYS A 2 27.06 -5.68 -26.37
CA LYS A 2 25.77 -5.04 -26.70
C LYS A 2 24.65 -5.96 -26.24
N LYS A 3 23.70 -5.48 -25.41
CA LYS A 3 22.54 -6.27 -24.99
C LYS A 3 21.62 -6.47 -26.19
N LEU A 4 21.35 -7.73 -26.52
CA LEU A 4 20.40 -8.09 -27.57
C LEU A 4 19.00 -7.60 -27.21
N THR A 5 18.24 -7.17 -28.21
CA THR A 5 16.85 -6.74 -28.09
C THR A 5 15.89 -7.87 -28.43
N ILE A 6 14.63 -7.78 -28.00
CA ILE A 6 13.59 -8.75 -28.35
C ILE A 6 13.37 -8.87 -29.87
N ASN A 7 13.63 -7.78 -30.62
CA ASN A 7 13.51 -7.79 -32.06
C ASN A 7 14.62 -8.64 -32.70
N GLU A 8 15.87 -8.49 -32.24
CA GLU A 8 17.00 -9.31 -32.69
C GLU A 8 16.78 -10.79 -32.39
N ILE A 9 16.23 -11.15 -31.22
CA ILE A 9 15.86 -12.55 -30.91
C ILE A 9 14.75 -13.04 -31.85
N ALA A 10 13.74 -12.22 -32.12
CA ALA A 10 12.65 -12.59 -33.04
C ALA A 10 13.17 -12.88 -34.48
N GLU A 11 14.11 -12.08 -34.95
CA GLU A 11 14.79 -12.30 -36.21
C GLU A 11 15.61 -13.58 -36.24
N MET A 12 16.39 -13.85 -35.18
CA MET A 12 17.20 -15.06 -35.05
C MET A 12 16.37 -16.35 -35.06
N VAL A 13 15.20 -16.32 -34.44
CA VAL A 13 14.27 -17.48 -34.41
C VAL A 13 13.42 -17.57 -35.69
N GLY A 14 13.26 -16.46 -36.43
CA GLY A 14 12.37 -16.38 -37.59
C GLY A 14 10.88 -16.26 -37.25
N VAL A 15 10.56 -15.59 -36.12
CA VAL A 15 9.19 -15.39 -35.66
C VAL A 15 8.88 -13.92 -35.39
N SER A 16 7.61 -13.59 -35.13
CA SER A 16 7.25 -12.23 -34.76
C SER A 16 7.70 -11.88 -33.33
N LYS A 17 7.97 -10.58 -33.07
CA LYS A 17 8.20 -10.07 -31.70
C LYS A 17 7.10 -10.51 -30.74
N THR A 18 5.86 -10.55 -31.19
CA THR A 18 4.71 -10.97 -30.40
C THR A 18 4.79 -12.44 -29.98
N THR A 19 5.34 -13.30 -30.85
CA THR A 19 5.56 -14.73 -30.55
C THR A 19 6.62 -14.88 -29.45
N ILE A 20 7.75 -14.16 -29.53
CA ILE A 20 8.76 -14.14 -28.48
C ILE A 20 8.15 -13.64 -27.16
N SER A 21 7.34 -12.56 -27.22
CA SER A 21 6.67 -12.02 -26.04
C SER A 21 5.71 -13.02 -25.41
N PHE A 22 4.98 -13.81 -26.19
CA PHE A 22 4.10 -14.88 -25.67
C PHE A 22 4.91 -15.96 -24.97
N TYR A 23 6.01 -16.42 -25.56
CA TYR A 23 6.91 -17.40 -24.96
C TYR A 23 7.45 -16.92 -23.60
N LEU A 24 8.01 -15.70 -23.55
CA LEU A 24 8.56 -15.09 -22.33
C LEU A 24 7.53 -14.86 -21.21
N ASN A 25 6.25 -14.74 -21.56
CA ASN A 25 5.14 -14.58 -20.63
C ASN A 25 4.38 -15.90 -20.35
N GLY A 26 4.95 -17.07 -20.68
CA GLY A 26 4.36 -18.38 -20.40
C GLY A 26 3.12 -18.74 -21.22
N LYS A 27 2.75 -17.92 -22.23
CA LYS A 27 1.59 -18.18 -23.11
C LYS A 27 1.96 -19.10 -24.27
N THR A 28 2.50 -20.27 -23.93
CA THR A 28 3.05 -21.24 -24.90
C THR A 28 1.98 -21.96 -25.72
N ASN A 29 0.72 -21.97 -25.24
CA ASN A 29 -0.43 -22.53 -25.96
C ASN A 29 -0.75 -21.80 -27.28
N LYS A 30 -0.09 -20.69 -27.59
CA LYS A 30 -0.28 -19.91 -28.84
C LYS A 30 0.78 -20.18 -29.90
N MET A 31 1.62 -21.20 -29.71
CA MET A 31 2.69 -21.57 -30.65
C MET A 31 2.94 -23.08 -30.62
N SER A 32 3.56 -23.60 -31.68
CA SER A 32 3.92 -25.03 -31.77
C SER A 32 5.08 -25.38 -30.83
N ASP A 33 5.17 -26.65 -30.43
CA ASP A 33 6.30 -27.15 -29.61
C ASP A 33 7.66 -26.97 -30.31
N GLU A 34 7.69 -27.07 -31.63
CA GLU A 34 8.89 -26.80 -32.42
C GLU A 34 9.34 -25.34 -32.30
N THR A 35 8.39 -24.41 -32.34
CA THR A 35 8.66 -22.98 -32.15
C THR A 35 9.17 -22.69 -30.73
N GLN A 36 8.57 -23.31 -29.73
CA GLN A 36 9.03 -23.16 -28.34
C GLN A 36 10.46 -23.60 -28.15
N LYS A 37 10.81 -24.79 -28.69
CA LYS A 37 12.19 -25.34 -28.63
C LYS A 37 13.21 -24.41 -29.32
N LYS A 38 12.87 -23.86 -30.50
CA LYS A 38 13.74 -22.92 -31.22
C LYS A 38 13.97 -21.63 -30.42
N ILE A 39 12.92 -21.10 -29.81
CA ILE A 39 13.03 -19.90 -28.96
C ILE A 39 13.92 -20.18 -27.76
N GLN A 40 13.70 -21.32 -27.08
CA GLN A 40 14.50 -21.73 -25.94
C GLN A 40 15.97 -21.85 -26.28
N GLN A 41 16.30 -22.53 -27.37
CA GLN A 41 17.67 -22.72 -27.82
C GLN A 41 18.36 -21.38 -28.08
N VAL A 42 17.73 -20.47 -28.82
CA VAL A 42 18.33 -19.15 -29.13
C VAL A 42 18.52 -18.32 -27.85
N ILE A 43 17.59 -18.40 -26.89
CA ILE A 43 17.73 -17.69 -25.59
C ILE A 43 18.92 -18.26 -24.80
N GLU A 44 19.08 -19.59 -24.77
CA GLU A 44 20.18 -20.26 -24.06
C GLU A 44 21.54 -19.92 -24.72
N GLU A 45 21.63 -20.01 -26.05
CA GLU A 45 22.86 -19.70 -26.81
C GLU A 45 23.30 -18.24 -26.71
N THR A 46 22.33 -17.32 -26.66
CA THR A 46 22.61 -15.88 -26.64
C THR A 46 22.73 -15.29 -25.24
N GLY A 47 22.30 -16.02 -24.22
CA GLY A 47 22.18 -15.51 -22.84
C GLY A 47 21.20 -14.34 -22.76
N TYR A 48 20.23 -14.27 -23.68
CA TYR A 48 19.27 -13.18 -23.73
C TYR A 48 18.43 -13.14 -22.45
N THR A 49 18.50 -12.01 -21.77
CA THR A 49 17.64 -11.70 -20.62
C THR A 49 16.76 -10.52 -21.02
N PRO A 50 15.41 -10.65 -20.95
CA PRO A 50 14.53 -9.52 -21.24
C PRO A 50 14.94 -8.29 -20.43
N SER A 51 15.07 -7.13 -21.09
CA SER A 51 15.33 -5.88 -20.35
C SER A 51 14.17 -5.60 -19.40
N ALA A 52 14.45 -4.94 -18.29
CA ALA A 52 13.42 -4.52 -17.32
C ALA A 52 12.29 -3.70 -17.96
N ALA A 53 12.58 -2.99 -19.08
CA ALA A 53 11.59 -2.28 -19.88
C ALA A 53 10.66 -3.22 -20.69
N THR A 54 11.05 -4.50 -20.91
CA THR A 54 10.23 -5.50 -21.63
C THR A 54 9.53 -6.44 -20.66
N ARG A 55 9.99 -6.52 -19.43
CA ARG A 55 9.21 -6.98 -18.30
C ARG A 55 8.31 -5.82 -17.87
N THR A 56 7.18 -5.67 -18.54
CA THR A 56 5.99 -5.28 -17.79
C THR A 56 5.81 -6.43 -16.81
N VAL A 57 6.27 -6.25 -15.57
CA VAL A 57 5.72 -7.00 -14.45
C VAL A 57 4.26 -6.58 -14.46
N LYS A 58 3.42 -7.29 -15.23
CA LYS A 58 2.03 -7.35 -14.88
C LYS A 58 2.08 -8.01 -13.52
N ALA A 59 1.92 -7.22 -12.48
CA ALA A 59 1.46 -7.78 -11.24
C ALA A 59 0.27 -8.67 -11.66
N SER A 60 0.30 -9.92 -11.28
CA SER A 60 -0.83 -10.81 -11.44
C SER A 60 -2.03 -10.11 -10.81
N ASP A 61 -3.26 -10.45 -11.21
CA ASP A 61 -4.47 -9.95 -10.54
C ASP A 61 -4.46 -10.26 -9.02
N ASP A 62 -3.42 -10.94 -8.54
CA ASP A 62 -3.12 -11.38 -7.18
C ASP A 62 -2.10 -10.47 -6.44
N CYS A 63 -1.97 -9.20 -6.81
CA CYS A 63 -1.09 -8.24 -6.15
C CYS A 63 -1.87 -7.05 -5.61
N ILE A 64 -1.62 -6.67 -4.36
CA ILE A 64 -2.20 -5.50 -3.71
C ILE A 64 -1.14 -4.46 -3.36
N GLY A 65 -1.49 -3.19 -3.45
CA GLY A 65 -0.68 -2.08 -3.01
C GLY A 65 -0.98 -1.71 -1.56
N VAL A 66 0.04 -1.62 -0.71
CA VAL A 66 -0.08 -1.16 0.67
C VAL A 66 0.73 0.13 0.82
N ILE A 67 0.06 1.23 1.13
CA ILE A 67 0.70 2.54 1.32
C ILE A 67 0.46 2.98 2.76
N LEU A 68 1.54 3.10 3.53
CA LEU A 68 1.52 3.47 4.94
C LEU A 68 2.21 4.82 5.15
N GLY A 69 1.92 5.47 6.26
CA GLY A 69 2.52 6.76 6.61
C GLY A 69 4.02 6.65 6.79
N ASP A 70 4.45 5.92 7.80
CA ASP A 70 5.85 5.65 8.09
C ASP A 70 5.99 4.20 8.55
N VAL A 71 6.59 3.37 7.69
CA VAL A 71 6.77 1.93 7.95
C VAL A 71 7.71 1.63 9.11
N SER A 72 8.50 2.60 9.57
CA SER A 72 9.36 2.45 10.75
C SER A 72 8.59 2.57 12.07
N LYS A 73 7.38 3.13 12.04
CA LYS A 73 6.55 3.28 13.24
C LYS A 73 5.96 1.93 13.67
N PRO A 74 5.88 1.66 14.98
CA PRO A 74 5.38 0.37 15.50
C PRO A 74 3.98 0.00 15.00
N PHE A 75 3.08 0.97 14.87
CA PHE A 75 1.73 0.75 14.34
C PHE A 75 1.79 0.24 12.90
N ALA A 76 2.48 0.98 12.02
CA ALA A 76 2.59 0.63 10.61
C ALA A 76 3.27 -0.72 10.41
N ALA A 77 4.34 -1.01 11.15
CA ALA A 77 5.05 -2.29 11.08
C ALA A 77 4.15 -3.47 11.50
N LYS A 78 3.34 -3.32 12.57
CA LYS A 78 2.40 -4.35 13.02
C LYS A 78 1.25 -4.53 12.02
N ALA A 79 0.68 -3.44 11.53
CA ALA A 79 -0.38 -3.49 10.51
C ALA A 79 0.12 -4.17 9.24
N LEU A 80 1.30 -3.80 8.76
CA LEU A 80 1.92 -4.41 7.58
C LEU A 80 2.12 -5.91 7.76
N LYS A 81 2.61 -6.33 8.92
CA LYS A 81 2.79 -7.76 9.22
C LYS A 81 1.47 -8.53 9.10
N GLY A 82 0.39 -8.04 9.71
CA GLY A 82 -0.91 -8.69 9.62
C GLY A 82 -1.48 -8.69 8.20
N ILE A 83 -1.29 -7.59 7.45
CA ILE A 83 -1.70 -7.50 6.04
C ILE A 83 -0.94 -8.52 5.19
N GLU A 84 0.37 -8.68 5.41
CA GLU A 84 1.21 -9.61 4.64
C GLU A 84 0.83 -11.06 4.93
N GLU A 85 0.60 -11.41 6.20
CA GLU A 85 0.17 -12.76 6.62
C GLU A 85 -1.15 -13.15 5.94
N GLU A 86 -2.18 -12.31 6.04
CA GLU A 86 -3.51 -12.57 5.43
C GLU A 86 -3.45 -12.55 3.89
N ALA A 87 -2.69 -11.63 3.30
CA ALA A 87 -2.51 -11.58 1.86
C ALA A 87 -1.84 -12.85 1.33
N HIS A 88 -0.80 -13.33 2.02
CA HIS A 88 -0.10 -14.56 1.65
C HIS A 88 -1.02 -15.78 1.71
N GLU A 89 -1.82 -15.93 2.79
CA GLU A 89 -2.79 -17.02 2.92
C GLU A 89 -3.86 -16.98 1.82
N ALA A 90 -4.26 -15.77 1.40
CA ALA A 90 -5.22 -15.55 0.32
C ALA A 90 -4.59 -15.65 -1.09
N GLY A 91 -3.28 -15.91 -1.21
CA GLY A 91 -2.56 -16.01 -2.48
C GLY A 91 -2.18 -14.68 -3.11
N TYR A 92 -2.24 -13.58 -2.37
CA TYR A 92 -1.84 -12.25 -2.85
C TYR A 92 -0.40 -11.91 -2.50
N GLN A 93 0.24 -11.15 -3.38
CA GLN A 93 1.51 -10.49 -3.10
C GLN A 93 1.29 -9.04 -2.66
N VAL A 94 2.16 -8.53 -1.81
CA VAL A 94 2.07 -7.17 -1.28
C VAL A 94 3.19 -6.30 -1.83
N ILE A 95 2.86 -5.13 -2.38
CA ILE A 95 3.81 -4.07 -2.74
C ILE A 95 3.63 -2.94 -1.76
N VAL A 96 4.71 -2.60 -1.04
CA VAL A 96 4.67 -1.60 0.05
C VAL A 96 5.24 -0.26 -0.41
N GLY A 97 4.59 0.82 0.00
CA GLY A 97 5.07 2.19 -0.11
C GLY A 97 4.95 2.91 1.23
N SER A 98 5.90 3.83 1.51
CA SER A 98 5.85 4.74 2.66
C SER A 98 5.64 6.17 2.17
N ASN A 99 4.45 6.74 2.42
CA ASN A 99 4.12 8.08 1.91
C ASN A 99 4.62 9.20 2.82
N GLU A 100 5.08 8.89 4.04
CA GLU A 100 5.53 9.87 5.04
C GLU A 100 4.53 11.01 5.24
N MET A 101 3.23 10.71 5.17
CA MET A 101 2.12 11.65 5.20
C MET A 101 2.22 12.78 4.13
N SER A 102 2.98 12.55 3.06
CA SER A 102 3.14 13.43 1.91
C SER A 102 2.22 13.02 0.76
N PHE A 103 1.28 13.89 0.40
CA PHE A 103 0.39 13.67 -0.75
C PHE A 103 1.13 13.48 -2.08
N ALA A 104 2.27 14.14 -2.25
CA ALA A 104 3.07 13.98 -3.47
C ALA A 104 3.65 12.55 -3.58
N LYS A 105 4.21 12.02 -2.49
CA LYS A 105 4.69 10.63 -2.43
C LYS A 105 3.56 9.62 -2.57
N GLU A 106 2.44 9.87 -1.90
CA GLU A 106 1.24 9.03 -1.99
C GLU A 106 0.76 8.90 -3.44
N LYS A 107 0.64 10.02 -4.15
CA LYS A 107 0.27 10.04 -5.57
C LYS A 107 1.26 9.26 -6.43
N GLU A 108 2.56 9.46 -6.22
CA GLU A 108 3.61 8.75 -6.95
C GLU A 108 3.51 7.23 -6.75
N TYR A 109 3.34 6.76 -5.51
CA TYR A 109 3.15 5.34 -5.23
C TYR A 109 1.90 4.77 -5.88
N VAL A 110 0.76 5.47 -5.78
CA VAL A 110 -0.49 5.05 -6.44
C VAL A 110 -0.30 4.91 -7.94
N GLU A 111 0.32 5.90 -8.60
CA GLU A 111 0.58 5.85 -10.03
C GLU A 111 1.51 4.70 -10.43
N HIS A 112 2.57 4.46 -9.67
CA HIS A 112 3.50 3.36 -9.92
C HIS A 112 2.84 1.99 -9.73
N MET A 113 2.11 1.79 -8.63
CA MET A 113 1.42 0.55 -8.35
C MET A 113 0.31 0.26 -9.37
N LEU A 114 -0.40 1.29 -9.85
CA LEU A 114 -1.34 1.16 -10.96
C LEU A 114 -0.67 0.68 -12.25
N LYS A 115 0.52 1.21 -12.58
CA LYS A 115 1.31 0.77 -13.74
C LYS A 115 1.79 -0.68 -13.59
N MET A 116 2.06 -1.11 -12.37
CA MET A 116 2.40 -2.50 -12.04
C MET A 116 1.17 -3.42 -12.13
N GLY A 117 -0.05 -2.87 -12.11
CA GLY A 117 -1.29 -3.63 -12.30
C GLY A 117 -1.87 -4.19 -11.01
N VAL A 118 -1.62 -3.59 -9.84
CA VAL A 118 -2.23 -4.03 -8.58
C VAL A 118 -3.75 -4.09 -8.67
N SER A 119 -4.36 -5.07 -8.02
CA SER A 119 -5.81 -5.30 -8.03
C SER A 119 -6.58 -4.35 -7.11
N GLY A 120 -5.94 -3.93 -6.01
CA GLY A 120 -6.54 -3.04 -5.02
C GLY A 120 -5.48 -2.42 -4.12
N PHE A 121 -5.94 -1.61 -3.16
CA PHE A 121 -5.08 -0.86 -2.26
C PHE A 121 -5.55 -0.95 -0.81
N ILE A 122 -4.59 -0.99 0.11
CA ILE A 122 -4.78 -0.69 1.54
C ILE A 122 -3.94 0.56 1.82
N ILE A 123 -4.58 1.66 2.28
CA ILE A 123 -3.91 2.95 2.35
C ILE A 123 -4.17 3.64 3.69
N GLN A 124 -3.08 4.00 4.38
CA GLN A 124 -3.09 5.05 5.39
C GLN A 124 -2.94 6.38 4.67
N ALA A 125 -4.08 6.96 4.29
CA ALA A 125 -4.15 8.05 3.34
C ALA A 125 -3.87 9.41 3.97
N THR A 126 -3.31 10.32 3.18
CA THR A 126 -3.22 11.74 3.54
C THR A 126 -4.59 12.42 3.45
N TYR A 127 -4.76 13.57 4.11
CA TYR A 127 -6.02 14.34 4.09
C TYR A 127 -6.47 14.76 2.67
N ARG A 128 -5.58 14.74 1.67
CA ARG A 128 -5.89 15.09 0.27
C ARG A 128 -6.22 13.89 -0.60
N PHE A 129 -6.25 12.70 -0.04
CA PHE A 129 -6.43 11.46 -0.81
C PHE A 129 -7.75 11.41 -1.60
N GLY A 130 -8.79 12.15 -1.22
CA GLY A 130 -10.09 12.13 -1.90
C GLY A 130 -10.02 12.27 -3.43
N ILE A 131 -9.02 13.03 -3.94
CA ILE A 131 -8.78 13.18 -5.38
C ILE A 131 -8.31 11.86 -6.00
N LEU A 132 -7.40 11.15 -5.34
CA LEU A 132 -6.89 9.85 -5.80
C LEU A 132 -7.95 8.77 -5.63
N ALA A 133 -8.76 8.84 -4.58
CA ALA A 133 -9.86 7.90 -4.34
C ALA A 133 -10.82 7.86 -5.53
N MET A 134 -11.25 9.01 -6.01
CA MET A 134 -12.12 9.11 -7.20
C MET A 134 -11.45 8.54 -8.46
N GLU A 135 -10.15 8.73 -8.61
CA GLU A 135 -9.41 8.17 -9.74
C GLU A 135 -9.32 6.64 -9.67
N LEU A 136 -9.07 6.09 -8.49
CA LEU A 136 -9.02 4.65 -8.24
C LEU A 136 -10.38 4.00 -8.48
N GLU A 137 -11.45 4.64 -8.04
CA GLU A 137 -12.83 4.19 -8.27
C GLU A 137 -13.16 4.13 -9.76
N LYS A 138 -12.85 5.18 -10.53
CA LYS A 138 -13.01 5.19 -12.01
C LYS A 138 -12.24 4.07 -12.70
N LYS A 139 -11.15 3.61 -12.09
CA LYS A 139 -10.33 2.48 -12.58
C LYS A 139 -10.81 1.13 -12.02
N ASN A 140 -11.93 1.09 -11.32
CA ASN A 140 -12.49 -0.12 -10.68
C ASN A 140 -11.54 -0.75 -9.65
N LYS A 141 -10.70 0.05 -8.98
CA LYS A 141 -9.80 -0.43 -7.93
C LYS A 141 -10.48 -0.36 -6.57
N LYS A 142 -10.41 -1.44 -5.82
CA LYS A 142 -10.89 -1.47 -4.44
C LYS A 142 -9.88 -0.79 -3.53
N VAL A 143 -10.39 -0.03 -2.56
CA VAL A 143 -9.55 0.65 -1.56
C VAL A 143 -10.08 0.34 -0.17
N VAL A 144 -9.16 -0.07 0.70
CA VAL A 144 -9.37 -0.16 2.15
C VAL A 144 -8.58 0.96 2.79
N TYR A 145 -9.24 1.78 3.57
CA TYR A 145 -8.63 2.87 4.31
C TYR A 145 -8.22 2.41 5.70
N LEU A 146 -6.99 2.70 6.07
CA LEU A 146 -6.43 2.35 7.36
C LEU A 146 -6.19 3.63 8.19
N ASP A 147 -6.77 3.68 9.39
CA ASP A 147 -6.50 4.70 10.42
C ASP A 147 -6.63 6.15 9.93
N ILE A 148 -7.68 6.45 9.18
CA ILE A 148 -7.95 7.78 8.64
C ILE A 148 -9.40 8.21 8.82
N PRO A 149 -9.66 9.54 8.85
CA PRO A 149 -11.01 10.07 8.99
C PRO A 149 -11.93 9.66 7.84
N PRO A 150 -13.24 9.77 8.06
CA PRO A 150 -14.21 9.56 7.01
C PRO A 150 -14.07 10.64 5.93
N TYR A 151 -13.51 10.27 4.78
CA TYR A 151 -13.76 11.00 3.55
C TYR A 151 -15.09 10.52 2.96
N ASP A 152 -15.75 11.32 2.15
CA ASP A 152 -16.99 10.95 1.42
C ASP A 152 -16.76 9.84 0.38
N SER A 153 -15.80 8.97 0.61
CA SER A 153 -15.50 7.83 -0.26
C SER A 153 -16.20 6.57 0.23
N GLN A 154 -16.72 5.79 -0.70
CA GLN A 154 -17.45 4.54 -0.43
C GLN A 154 -16.52 3.35 -0.06
N GLY A 155 -15.28 3.59 0.32
CA GLY A 155 -14.32 2.53 0.66
C GLY A 155 -14.56 1.92 2.03
N VAL A 156 -14.10 0.68 2.20
CA VAL A 156 -14.03 0.00 3.50
C VAL A 156 -12.99 0.69 4.38
N ARG A 157 -13.28 0.85 5.67
CA ARG A 157 -12.39 1.48 6.65
C ARG A 157 -12.07 0.53 7.78
N VAL A 158 -10.81 0.56 8.19
CA VAL A 158 -10.33 -0.11 9.40
C VAL A 158 -9.77 0.97 10.32
N LEU A 159 -10.44 1.19 11.43
CA LEU A 159 -10.12 2.25 12.39
C LEU A 159 -9.94 1.65 13.78
N GLY A 160 -9.01 2.22 14.56
CA GLY A 160 -8.98 2.04 16.01
C GLY A 160 -9.96 3.01 16.68
N ASP A 161 -10.58 2.60 17.77
CA ASP A 161 -11.35 3.50 18.64
C ASP A 161 -10.40 4.27 19.58
N ASN A 162 -9.65 5.17 18.99
CA ASN A 162 -8.61 5.92 19.70
C ASN A 162 -9.20 6.84 20.77
N TYR A 163 -10.35 7.42 20.50
CA TYR A 163 -11.06 8.25 21.49
C TYR A 163 -11.41 7.45 22.74
N GLN A 164 -12.11 6.33 22.57
CA GLN A 164 -12.58 5.52 23.70
C GLN A 164 -11.40 4.89 24.46
N CYS A 165 -10.39 4.40 23.74
CA CYS A 165 -9.19 3.84 24.37
C CYS A 165 -8.49 4.84 25.30
N VAL A 166 -8.35 6.09 24.88
CA VAL A 166 -7.71 7.12 25.71
C VAL A 166 -8.66 7.58 26.83
N TYR A 167 -9.94 7.76 26.54
CA TYR A 167 -10.94 8.12 27.55
C TYR A 167 -10.93 7.10 28.72
N ASP A 168 -10.99 5.82 28.40
CA ASP A 168 -11.00 4.73 29.39
C ASP A 168 -9.68 4.68 30.19
N ALA A 169 -8.56 4.83 29.51
CA ALA A 169 -7.24 4.84 30.17
C ALA A 169 -7.10 6.00 31.17
N ILE A 170 -7.56 7.19 30.79
CA ILE A 170 -7.51 8.37 31.66
C ILE A 170 -8.51 8.22 32.82
N SER A 171 -9.71 7.74 32.55
CA SER A 171 -10.70 7.45 33.60
C SER A 171 -10.15 6.48 34.64
N GLN A 172 -9.47 5.41 34.24
CA GLN A 172 -8.80 4.49 35.16
C GLN A 172 -7.66 5.15 35.97
N CYS A 173 -6.92 6.08 35.37
CA CYS A 173 -5.93 6.85 36.11
C CYS A 173 -6.58 7.69 37.22
N ILE A 174 -7.67 8.38 36.91
CA ILE A 174 -8.43 9.20 37.85
C ILE A 174 -9.02 8.35 38.96
N GLU A 175 -9.64 7.20 38.68
CA GLU A 175 -10.14 6.25 39.63
C GLU A 175 -9.07 5.74 40.61
N ARG A 176 -7.81 5.67 40.17
CA ARG A 176 -6.64 5.32 41.01
C ARG A 176 -6.10 6.49 41.82
N GLY A 177 -6.74 7.66 41.77
CA GLY A 177 -6.41 8.85 42.57
C GLY A 177 -5.44 9.83 41.94
N TYR A 178 -5.18 9.72 40.63
CA TYR A 178 -4.39 10.75 39.95
C TYR A 178 -5.25 11.99 39.71
N ASP A 179 -4.89 13.13 40.31
CA ASP A 179 -5.65 14.39 40.29
C ASP A 179 -4.96 15.50 39.48
N GLN A 180 -3.78 15.23 38.92
CA GLN A 180 -3.05 16.12 38.03
C GLN A 180 -2.58 15.38 36.79
N LEU A 181 -3.07 15.80 35.65
CA LEU A 181 -2.82 15.11 34.38
C LEU A 181 -2.03 15.98 33.43
N LEU A 182 -1.15 15.36 32.67
CA LEU A 182 -0.37 16.02 31.62
C LEU A 182 -0.43 15.18 30.35
N VAL A 183 -0.81 15.81 29.24
CA VAL A 183 -0.63 15.21 27.92
C VAL A 183 0.47 15.92 27.14
N VAL A 184 1.36 15.14 26.58
CA VAL A 184 2.37 15.59 25.62
C VAL A 184 2.01 14.96 24.27
N SER A 185 1.78 15.77 23.25
CA SER A 185 1.37 15.31 21.93
C SER A 185 2.14 16.06 20.85
N ASP A 186 2.40 15.39 19.73
CA ASP A 186 2.85 16.07 18.54
C ASP A 186 1.74 17.01 18.06
N ALA A 187 2.02 18.30 17.98
CA ALA A 187 1.02 19.33 17.66
C ALA A 187 0.49 19.29 16.22
N ASN A 188 0.63 18.18 15.52
CA ASN A 188 0.03 18.02 14.20
C ASN A 188 -1.48 17.76 14.35
N GLU A 189 -2.25 18.85 14.54
CA GLU A 189 -3.72 18.83 14.45
C GLU A 189 -4.24 18.26 13.10
N SER A 190 -3.34 17.98 12.17
CA SER A 190 -3.65 17.39 10.87
C SER A 190 -3.79 15.85 10.91
N GLU A 191 -3.37 15.20 11.98
CA GLU A 191 -3.51 13.76 12.15
C GLU A 191 -4.78 13.45 12.96
N TYR A 192 -5.76 12.84 12.29
CA TYR A 192 -7.05 12.48 12.88
C TYR A 192 -6.92 11.67 14.17
N THR A 193 -6.03 10.70 14.19
CA THR A 193 -5.73 9.86 15.36
C THR A 193 -5.28 10.69 16.56
N GLY A 194 -4.43 11.69 16.32
CA GLY A 194 -3.98 12.62 17.36
C GLY A 194 -5.12 13.47 17.94
N MET A 195 -6.05 13.90 17.09
CA MET A 195 -7.22 14.67 17.52
C MET A 195 -8.17 13.83 18.41
N ASP A 196 -8.42 12.58 18.04
CA ASP A 196 -9.28 11.68 18.82
C ASP A 196 -8.65 11.32 20.15
N ASN A 197 -7.34 11.05 20.18
CA ASN A 197 -6.60 10.82 21.41
C ASN A 197 -6.69 12.03 22.37
N LEU A 198 -6.46 13.23 21.84
CA LEU A 198 -6.49 14.45 22.63
C LEU A 198 -7.91 14.76 23.13
N ARG A 199 -8.94 14.49 22.32
CA ARG A 199 -10.34 14.66 22.70
C ARG A 199 -10.71 13.68 23.84
N GLY A 200 -10.39 12.39 23.69
CA GLY A 200 -10.63 11.38 24.73
C GLY A 200 -9.96 11.74 26.05
N PHE A 201 -8.72 12.24 26.01
CA PHE A 201 -8.01 12.73 27.20
C PHE A 201 -8.74 13.91 27.87
N LYS A 202 -9.09 14.95 27.10
CA LYS A 202 -9.74 16.15 27.62
C LYS A 202 -11.12 15.85 28.20
N ASP A 203 -11.90 15.05 27.49
CA ASP A 203 -13.26 14.74 27.91
C ASP A 203 -13.25 13.92 29.21
N ALA A 204 -12.40 12.89 29.35
CA ALA A 204 -12.26 12.12 30.56
C ALA A 204 -11.84 12.98 31.78
N ALA A 205 -10.89 13.89 31.59
CA ALA A 205 -10.45 14.81 32.64
C ALA A 205 -11.55 15.81 33.04
N ASN A 206 -12.25 16.38 32.05
CA ASN A 206 -13.34 17.33 32.30
C ASN A 206 -14.54 16.69 33.01
N ASP A 207 -14.93 15.50 32.56
CA ASP A 207 -16.08 14.75 33.16
C ASP A 207 -15.82 14.40 34.62
N ALA A 208 -14.56 14.16 34.98
CA ALA A 208 -14.16 13.90 36.36
C ALA A 208 -13.81 15.18 37.17
N GLY A 209 -13.79 16.34 36.55
CA GLY A 209 -13.39 17.61 37.18
C GLY A 209 -11.91 17.68 37.58
N VAL A 210 -11.06 16.92 36.89
CA VAL A 210 -9.61 16.87 37.16
C VAL A 210 -8.86 17.87 36.30
N SER A 211 -7.94 18.59 36.91
CA SER A 211 -7.13 19.58 36.19
C SER A 211 -6.07 18.92 35.33
N PHE A 212 -5.82 19.49 34.14
CA PHE A 212 -4.81 18.97 33.23
C PHE A 212 -4.02 20.06 32.50
N LYS A 213 -2.87 19.69 31.95
CA LYS A 213 -2.06 20.53 31.07
C LYS A 213 -1.82 19.81 29.74
N THR A 214 -1.72 20.59 28.67
CA THR A 214 -1.33 20.08 27.33
C THR A 214 -0.04 20.75 26.89
N TYR A 215 0.90 19.98 26.36
CA TYR A 215 2.13 20.45 25.73
C TYR A 215 2.18 19.88 24.29
N PHE A 216 2.54 20.74 23.35
CA PHE A 216 2.66 20.44 21.93
C PHE A 216 4.08 20.71 21.46
#